data_1db93ced7f5e2899ebd8f37c635cc8c1
#
_entry.id   1db93ced7f5e2899ebd8f37c635cc8c1
#
_cell.length_a   1.000
_cell.length_b   1.000
_cell.length_c   1.000
_cell.angle_alpha   90.00
_cell.angle_beta   90.00
_cell.angle_gamma   90.00
#
_symmetry.space_group_name_H-M   'P 1'
#
loop_
_entity.id
_entity.type
_entity.pdbx_description
1 polymer ?
#
loop_
_entity_poly.entity_id
_entity_poly.type
_entity_poly.pdbx_seq_one_letter_code
_entity_poly.pdbx_strand_id
1 'polypeptide(L)'
;LSGEISEVDLFGDPVISRQEGRGRPEHIWTRERSNKVLLAFARGLSVKDAATTIGISVPTLRKVYFSEVEKRSEARLRMEMVQLSRLNDQAGAGNVAAEKELIKQLDRLRQRDQQQQLAPAPTKAAAPKLGKKEAAKAQAQDVRGLYEPPAPPTRLN
;
A
#
# COMPACT_ATOMS: atom_id res chain seq x y z
N LEU A 1 0.49 28.07 -32.47
CA LEU A 1 0.59 26.71 -31.93
C LEU A 1 0.71 26.86 -30.41
N SER A 2 -0.44 26.96 -29.72
CA SER A 2 -0.51 26.95 -28.26
C SER A 2 -0.23 25.52 -27.80
N GLY A 3 0.96 25.25 -27.29
CA GLY A 3 1.28 23.99 -26.62
C GLY A 3 0.37 23.85 -25.40
N GLU A 4 -0.59 22.94 -25.46
CA GLU A 4 -1.33 22.50 -24.27
C GLU A 4 -0.29 21.97 -23.29
N ILE A 5 -0.07 22.72 -22.22
CA ILE A 5 0.69 22.25 -21.07
C ILE A 5 -0.21 21.17 -20.46
N SER A 6 0.00 19.92 -20.84
CA SER A 6 -0.70 18.80 -20.21
C SER A 6 -0.41 18.86 -18.72
N GLU A 7 -1.44 19.06 -17.90
CA GLU A 7 -1.30 18.99 -16.45
C GLU A 7 -0.72 17.63 -16.07
N VAL A 8 0.39 17.65 -15.34
CA VAL A 8 1.01 16.43 -14.82
C VAL A 8 0.79 16.32 -13.30
N ASP A 9 0.69 15.10 -12.82
CA ASP A 9 0.57 14.80 -11.39
C ASP A 9 1.92 14.94 -10.66
N LEU A 10 1.94 14.63 -9.37
CA LEU A 10 3.14 14.68 -8.52
C LEU A 10 4.27 13.77 -9.00
N PHE A 11 3.94 12.71 -9.75
CA PHE A 11 4.90 11.74 -10.28
C PHE A 11 5.33 12.03 -11.72
N GLY A 12 4.78 13.09 -12.34
CA GLY A 12 5.06 13.47 -13.72
C GLY A 12 4.17 12.77 -14.76
N ASP A 13 3.15 12.02 -14.32
CA ASP A 13 2.19 11.39 -15.23
C ASP A 13 1.11 12.38 -15.69
N PRO A 14 0.56 12.22 -16.90
CA PRO A 14 -0.54 13.05 -17.38
C PRO A 14 -1.78 12.88 -16.50
N VAL A 15 -2.41 13.99 -16.18
CA VAL A 15 -3.63 14.03 -15.39
C VAL A 15 -4.83 13.59 -16.25
N ILE A 16 -5.55 12.58 -15.78
CA ILE A 16 -6.79 12.11 -16.40
C ILE A 16 -7.97 12.71 -15.66
N SER A 17 -8.62 13.71 -16.26
CA SER A 17 -9.86 14.32 -15.73
C SER A 17 -11.10 13.58 -16.24
N ARG A 18 -12.09 13.40 -15.38
CA ARG A 18 -13.38 12.81 -15.75
C ARG A 18 -14.37 13.93 -16.10
N GLN A 19 -15.07 13.82 -17.24
CA GLN A 19 -16.11 14.76 -17.62
C GLN A 19 -17.30 14.70 -16.66
N GLU A 20 -17.85 15.86 -16.30
CA GLU A 20 -18.96 16.00 -15.37
C GLU A 20 -20.29 15.55 -15.99
N GLY A 21 -21.09 14.79 -15.22
CA GLY A 21 -22.45 14.39 -15.57
C GLY A 21 -23.51 15.31 -14.95
N ARG A 22 -24.77 15.20 -15.44
CA ARG A 22 -25.95 15.95 -14.94
C ARG A 22 -26.36 15.44 -13.56
N GLY A 23 -26.48 16.31 -12.53
CA GLY A 23 -26.95 15.92 -11.18
C GLY A 23 -26.48 16.84 -10.07
N ARG A 24 -26.54 16.37 -8.80
CA ARG A 24 -25.99 17.06 -7.62
C ARG A 24 -24.52 17.37 -7.88
N PRO A 25 -24.03 18.59 -7.52
CA PRO A 25 -22.63 18.95 -7.69
C PRO A 25 -21.72 17.83 -7.16
N GLU A 26 -20.97 17.21 -8.06
CA GLU A 26 -20.03 16.16 -7.71
C GLU A 26 -18.76 16.80 -7.17
N HIS A 27 -18.01 16.00 -6.38
CA HIS A 27 -16.69 16.41 -5.96
C HIS A 27 -15.78 16.56 -7.18
N ILE A 28 -15.27 17.76 -7.41
CA ILE A 28 -14.41 18.06 -8.56
C ILE A 28 -13.00 17.62 -8.24
N TRP A 29 -12.38 16.93 -9.19
CA TRP A 29 -10.96 16.63 -9.15
C TRP A 29 -10.14 17.93 -9.16
N THR A 30 -9.11 18.02 -8.33
CA THR A 30 -8.15 19.12 -8.35
C THR A 30 -6.75 18.56 -8.19
N ARG A 31 -5.79 19.13 -8.91
CA ARG A 31 -4.37 18.73 -8.83
C ARG A 31 -3.84 18.74 -7.41
N GLU A 32 -4.22 19.76 -6.63
CA GLU A 32 -3.79 19.87 -5.24
C GLU A 32 -4.26 18.70 -4.38
N ARG A 33 -5.53 18.27 -4.55
CA ARG A 33 -6.09 17.12 -3.82
C ARG A 33 -5.52 15.81 -4.34
N SER A 34 -5.31 15.68 -5.65
CA SER A 34 -4.62 14.53 -6.26
C SER A 34 -3.23 14.38 -5.63
N ASN A 35 -2.44 15.44 -5.57
CA ASN A 35 -1.12 15.42 -4.93
C ASN A 35 -1.18 15.00 -3.45
N LYS A 36 -2.20 15.47 -2.70
CA LYS A 36 -2.41 15.03 -1.31
C LYS A 36 -2.73 13.53 -1.21
N VAL A 37 -3.53 13.00 -2.13
CA VAL A 37 -3.84 11.55 -2.20
C VAL A 37 -2.58 10.74 -2.53
N LEU A 38 -1.79 11.16 -3.53
CA LEU A 38 -0.54 10.49 -3.90
C LEU A 38 0.48 10.53 -2.77
N LEU A 39 0.61 11.64 -2.05
CA LEU A 39 1.45 11.75 -0.85
C LEU A 39 0.98 10.82 0.28
N ALA A 40 -0.35 10.71 0.49
CA ALA A 40 -0.92 9.79 1.47
C ALA A 40 -0.55 8.33 1.12
N PHE A 41 -0.66 7.94 -0.15
CA PHE A 41 -0.26 6.61 -0.61
C PHE A 41 1.25 6.37 -0.53
N ALA A 42 2.07 7.37 -0.88
CA ALA A 42 3.53 7.29 -0.75
C ALA A 42 3.95 7.09 0.73
N ARG A 43 3.21 7.69 1.66
CA ARG A 43 3.38 7.45 3.11
C ARG A 43 2.95 6.04 3.53
N GLY A 44 2.24 5.29 2.69
CA GLY A 44 1.73 3.95 2.99
C GLY A 44 0.34 3.92 3.63
N LEU A 45 -0.42 5.02 3.56
CA LEU A 45 -1.78 5.08 4.13
C LEU A 45 -2.76 4.19 3.36
N SER A 46 -3.82 3.77 4.06
CA SER A 46 -4.92 3.04 3.43
C SER A 46 -5.79 3.96 2.56
N VAL A 47 -6.61 3.36 1.69
CA VAL A 47 -7.59 4.11 0.88
C VAL A 47 -8.57 4.91 1.76
N LYS A 48 -8.92 4.36 2.93
CA LYS A 48 -9.80 5.02 3.92
C LYS A 48 -9.12 6.26 4.50
N ASP A 49 -7.86 6.12 4.93
CA ASP A 49 -7.11 7.24 5.51
C ASP A 49 -6.82 8.32 4.46
N ALA A 50 -6.48 7.92 3.23
CA ALA A 50 -6.30 8.85 2.12
C ALA A 50 -7.58 9.65 1.82
N ALA A 51 -8.77 9.02 1.86
CA ALA A 51 -10.04 9.72 1.72
C ALA A 51 -10.26 10.73 2.85
N THR A 52 -9.90 10.36 4.07
CA THR A 52 -9.99 11.24 5.25
C THR A 52 -9.08 12.47 5.11
N THR A 53 -7.86 12.34 4.53
CA THR A 53 -6.92 13.46 4.37
C THR A 53 -7.46 14.59 3.49
N ILE A 54 -8.34 14.27 2.54
CA ILE A 54 -8.97 15.26 1.64
C ILE A 54 -10.45 15.51 1.95
N GLY A 55 -10.97 14.90 3.03
CA GLY A 55 -12.33 15.15 3.53
C GLY A 55 -13.44 14.57 2.66
N ILE A 56 -13.22 13.43 1.99
CA ILE A 56 -14.23 12.78 1.14
C ILE A 56 -14.50 11.33 1.56
N SER A 57 -15.60 10.78 1.06
CA SER A 57 -15.92 9.36 1.26
C SER A 57 -15.04 8.44 0.38
N VAL A 58 -14.82 7.20 0.83
CA VAL A 58 -14.07 6.19 0.07
C VAL A 58 -14.68 5.93 -1.32
N PRO A 59 -16.01 5.80 -1.49
CA PRO A 59 -16.61 5.66 -2.82
C PRO A 59 -16.31 6.86 -3.73
N THR A 60 -16.37 8.08 -3.21
CA THR A 60 -16.04 9.30 -3.97
C THR A 60 -14.56 9.31 -4.37
N LEU A 61 -13.65 8.94 -3.45
CA LEU A 61 -12.23 8.84 -3.77
C LEU A 61 -11.99 7.85 -4.92
N ARG A 62 -12.57 6.65 -4.87
CA ARG A 62 -12.42 5.65 -5.92
C ARG A 62 -13.02 6.07 -7.27
N LYS A 63 -14.08 6.89 -7.24
CA LYS A 63 -14.75 7.38 -8.45
C LYS A 63 -13.95 8.51 -9.12
N VAL A 64 -13.49 9.49 -8.34
CA VAL A 64 -12.87 10.72 -8.82
C VAL A 64 -11.35 10.59 -8.97
N TYR A 65 -10.68 9.89 -8.04
CA TYR A 65 -9.23 9.71 -7.98
C TYR A 65 -8.83 8.26 -8.30
N PHE A 66 -9.48 7.65 -9.30
CA PHE A 66 -9.25 6.25 -9.65
C PHE A 66 -7.81 5.98 -10.09
N SER A 67 -7.20 6.90 -10.85
CA SER A 67 -5.82 6.77 -11.32
C SER A 67 -4.81 6.82 -10.17
N GLU A 68 -5.06 7.66 -9.15
CA GLU A 68 -4.23 7.73 -7.96
C GLU A 68 -4.36 6.46 -7.11
N VAL A 69 -5.56 5.87 -7.05
CA VAL A 69 -5.79 4.60 -6.35
C VAL A 69 -5.06 3.44 -7.03
N GLU A 70 -5.01 3.40 -8.35
CA GLU A 70 -4.23 2.40 -9.11
C GLU A 70 -2.73 2.51 -8.81
N LYS A 71 -2.21 3.72 -8.74
CA LYS A 71 -0.79 4.01 -8.45
C LYS A 71 -0.39 3.73 -6.98
N ARG A 72 -1.34 3.36 -6.11
CA ARG A 72 -1.10 3.21 -4.67
C ARG A 72 0.05 2.27 -4.33
N SER A 73 0.14 1.11 -4.99
CA SER A 73 1.19 0.12 -4.72
C SER A 73 2.60 0.63 -5.07
N GLU A 74 2.70 1.52 -6.05
CA GLU A 74 3.95 2.07 -6.56
C GLU A 74 4.28 3.45 -5.99
N ALA A 75 3.30 4.10 -5.36
CA ALA A 75 3.38 5.50 -4.94
C ALA A 75 4.62 5.79 -4.09
N ARG A 76 4.98 4.88 -3.18
CA ARG A 76 6.16 5.02 -2.33
C ARG A 76 7.45 5.01 -3.14
N LEU A 77 7.61 4.00 -4.00
CA LEU A 77 8.82 3.85 -4.83
C LEU A 77 8.97 5.03 -5.80
N ARG A 78 7.87 5.42 -6.44
CA ARG A 78 7.86 6.57 -7.37
C ARG A 78 8.22 7.86 -6.67
N MET A 79 7.70 8.11 -5.46
CA MET A 79 8.03 9.30 -4.67
C MET A 79 9.51 9.29 -4.24
N GLU A 80 10.03 8.16 -3.78
CA GLU A 80 11.46 8.00 -3.44
C GLU A 80 12.33 8.35 -4.65
N MET A 81 11.98 7.85 -5.85
CA MET A 81 12.72 8.15 -7.09
C MET A 81 12.65 9.62 -7.49
N VAL A 82 11.47 10.26 -7.38
CA VAL A 82 11.32 11.71 -7.65
C VAL A 82 12.19 12.54 -6.71
N GLN A 83 12.26 12.18 -5.42
CA GLN A 83 13.12 12.86 -4.46
C GLN A 83 14.61 12.69 -4.79
N LEU A 84 15.03 11.47 -5.11
CA LEU A 84 16.42 11.19 -5.50
C LEU A 84 16.80 11.92 -6.79
N SER A 85 15.92 11.97 -7.79
CA SER A 85 16.14 12.74 -9.02
C SER A 85 16.37 14.21 -8.73
N ARG A 86 15.51 14.83 -7.92
CA ARG A 86 15.66 16.26 -7.55
C ARG A 86 16.98 16.54 -6.80
N LEU A 87 17.38 15.64 -5.90
CA LEU A 87 18.67 15.76 -5.21
C LEU A 87 19.83 15.61 -6.18
N ASN A 88 19.76 14.69 -7.13
CA ASN A 88 20.76 14.49 -8.16
C ASN A 88 20.90 15.72 -9.06
N ASP A 89 19.78 16.31 -9.49
CA ASP A 89 19.78 17.51 -10.33
C ASP A 89 20.43 18.69 -9.59
N GLN A 90 20.14 18.86 -8.31
CA GLN A 90 20.76 19.89 -7.48
C GLN A 90 22.26 19.63 -7.23
N ALA A 91 22.65 18.37 -7.04
CA ALA A 91 24.06 17.96 -6.90
C ALA A 91 24.82 18.24 -8.19
N GLY A 92 24.25 17.92 -9.36
CA GLY A 92 24.82 18.22 -10.68
C GLY A 92 24.99 19.73 -10.94
N ALA A 93 24.14 20.55 -10.34
CA ALA A 93 24.28 22.02 -10.34
C ALA A 93 25.37 22.56 -9.38
N GLY A 94 26.14 21.70 -8.71
CA GLY A 94 27.24 22.06 -7.81
C GLY A 94 26.82 22.25 -6.35
N ASN A 95 25.61 21.86 -5.95
CA ASN A 95 25.18 21.96 -4.56
C ASN A 95 25.73 20.79 -3.71
N VAL A 96 26.83 21.03 -3.01
CA VAL A 96 27.49 20.04 -2.13
C VAL A 96 26.58 19.50 -1.03
N ALA A 97 25.64 20.31 -0.53
CA ALA A 97 24.68 19.85 0.47
C ALA A 97 23.71 18.82 -0.10
N ALA A 98 23.25 19.03 -1.33
CA ALA A 98 22.39 18.05 -2.04
C ALA A 98 23.15 16.75 -2.34
N GLU A 99 24.41 16.84 -2.73
CA GLU A 99 25.26 15.65 -2.97
C GLU A 99 25.42 14.81 -1.70
N LYS A 100 25.76 15.45 -0.57
CA LYS A 100 25.85 14.76 0.74
C LYS A 100 24.53 14.11 1.15
N GLU A 101 23.39 14.79 0.95
CA GLU A 101 22.08 14.25 1.29
C GLU A 101 21.69 13.09 0.34
N LEU A 102 22.02 13.19 -0.94
CA LEU A 102 21.82 12.10 -1.92
C LEU A 102 22.55 10.82 -1.49
N ILE A 103 23.84 10.93 -1.16
CA ILE A 103 24.65 9.80 -0.68
C ILE A 103 24.02 9.19 0.57
N LYS A 104 23.65 10.02 1.54
CA LYS A 104 23.04 9.59 2.79
C LYS A 104 21.69 8.88 2.57
N GLN A 105 20.87 9.36 1.63
CA GLN A 105 19.60 8.69 1.29
C GLN A 105 19.85 7.32 0.63
N LEU A 106 20.80 7.23 -0.29
CA LEU A 106 21.17 5.97 -0.93
C LEU A 106 21.68 4.94 0.09
N ASP A 107 22.49 5.37 1.06
CA ASP A 107 22.98 4.47 2.12
C ASP A 107 21.85 3.99 3.03
N ARG A 108 20.89 4.86 3.38
CA ARG A 108 19.69 4.45 4.13
C ARG A 108 18.85 3.43 3.38
N LEU A 109 18.69 3.60 2.06
CA LEU A 109 17.96 2.65 1.23
C LEU A 109 18.67 1.30 1.21
N ARG A 110 19.99 1.26 1.00
CA ARG A 110 20.80 0.03 1.05
C ARG A 110 20.69 -0.69 2.40
N GLN A 111 20.78 0.04 3.51
CA GLN A 111 20.63 -0.54 4.85
C GLN A 111 19.24 -1.15 5.05
N ARG A 112 18.19 -0.46 4.57
CA ARG A 112 16.81 -0.98 4.65
C ARG A 112 16.64 -2.27 3.82
N ASP A 113 17.18 -2.31 2.61
CA ASP A 113 17.11 -3.48 1.76
C ASP A 113 17.88 -4.67 2.36
N GLN A 114 19.05 -4.44 2.94
CA GLN A 114 19.81 -5.46 3.68
C GLN A 114 19.03 -5.97 4.90
N GLN A 115 18.38 -5.10 5.66
CA GLN A 115 17.55 -5.51 6.81
C GLN A 115 16.34 -6.34 6.36
N GLN A 116 15.72 -6.01 5.22
CA GLN A 116 14.62 -6.79 4.67
C GLN A 116 15.07 -8.18 4.19
N GLN A 117 16.27 -8.29 3.62
CA GLN A 117 16.86 -9.58 3.22
C GLN A 117 17.24 -10.45 4.41
N LEU A 118 17.68 -9.84 5.51
CA LEU A 118 18.05 -10.53 6.76
C LEU A 118 16.84 -10.82 7.66
N ALA A 119 15.70 -10.15 7.42
CA ALA A 119 14.50 -10.43 8.18
C ALA A 119 14.06 -11.89 7.92
N PRO A 120 13.86 -12.70 8.97
CA PRO A 120 13.36 -14.06 8.79
C PRO A 120 12.06 -14.00 7.99
N ALA A 121 11.94 -14.88 6.99
CA ALA A 121 10.71 -14.98 6.21
C ALA A 121 9.51 -14.99 7.17
N PRO A 122 8.42 -14.27 6.86
CA PRO A 122 7.26 -14.22 7.73
C PRO A 122 6.88 -15.67 8.05
N THR A 123 7.08 -16.05 9.30
CA THR A 123 6.65 -17.37 9.80
C THR A 123 5.21 -17.51 9.33
N LYS A 124 4.94 -18.54 8.48
CA LYS A 124 3.59 -18.89 8.03
C LYS A 124 2.64 -18.61 9.19
N ALA A 125 1.67 -17.76 8.97
CA ALA A 125 0.69 -17.42 9.99
C ALA A 125 0.33 -18.68 10.74
N ALA A 126 0.53 -18.69 12.07
CA ALA A 126 0.20 -19.83 12.90
C ALA A 126 -1.20 -20.29 12.48
N ALA A 127 -1.35 -21.58 12.22
CA ALA A 127 -2.61 -22.17 11.81
C ALA A 127 -3.73 -21.57 12.68
N PRO A 128 -4.90 -21.23 12.12
CA PRO A 128 -5.96 -20.56 12.86
C PRO A 128 -6.19 -21.35 14.14
N LYS A 129 -6.06 -20.68 15.28
CA LYS A 129 -6.27 -21.32 16.58
C LYS A 129 -7.69 -21.87 16.56
N LEU A 130 -7.80 -23.20 16.55
CA LEU A 130 -9.08 -23.90 16.66
C LEU A 130 -9.85 -23.31 17.85
N GLY A 131 -11.14 -23.05 17.66
CA GLY A 131 -12.00 -22.59 18.71
C GLY A 131 -11.89 -23.54 19.92
N LYS A 132 -12.02 -23.01 21.15
CA LYS A 132 -11.87 -23.78 22.41
C LYS A 132 -12.65 -25.10 22.39
N LYS A 133 -13.83 -25.11 21.74
CA LYS A 133 -14.69 -26.30 21.59
C LYS A 133 -14.14 -27.32 20.58
N GLU A 134 -13.53 -26.83 19.49
CA GLU A 134 -12.91 -27.69 18.46
C GLU A 134 -11.57 -28.25 18.94
N ALA A 135 -10.79 -27.44 19.69
CA ALA A 135 -9.56 -27.89 20.31
C ALA A 135 -9.83 -28.99 21.37
N ALA A 136 -10.86 -28.83 22.19
CA ALA A 136 -11.28 -29.85 23.14
C ALA A 136 -11.77 -31.15 22.45
N LYS A 137 -12.48 -31.01 21.32
CA LYS A 137 -12.93 -32.16 20.51
C LYS A 137 -11.76 -32.90 19.86
N ALA A 138 -10.77 -32.16 19.34
CA ALA A 138 -9.56 -32.75 18.77
C ALA A 138 -8.72 -33.46 19.84
N GLN A 139 -8.60 -32.88 21.03
CA GLN A 139 -7.92 -33.53 22.17
C GLN A 139 -8.66 -34.79 22.65
N ALA A 140 -10.00 -34.79 22.65
CA ALA A 140 -10.79 -35.94 23.00
C ALA A 140 -10.68 -37.08 21.98
N GLN A 141 -10.39 -36.78 20.71
CA GLN A 141 -10.18 -37.78 19.65
C GLN A 141 -8.74 -38.35 19.67
N ASP A 142 -7.79 -37.69 20.27
CA ASP A 142 -6.38 -38.12 20.34
C ASP A 142 -6.06 -38.87 21.65
N VAL A 143 -7.07 -39.23 22.44
CA VAL A 143 -6.90 -40.02 23.67
C VAL A 143 -6.57 -41.46 23.29
N ARG A 144 -5.36 -41.91 23.64
CA ARG A 144 -4.85 -43.29 23.42
C ARG A 144 -4.59 -43.99 24.76
N GLY A 145 -4.67 -45.32 24.74
CA GLY A 145 -4.41 -46.15 25.89
C GLY A 145 -5.66 -46.59 26.64
N LEU A 146 -5.63 -46.71 27.98
CA LEU A 146 -6.70 -47.25 28.81
C LEU A 146 -8.06 -46.56 28.66
N TYR A 147 -8.08 -45.32 28.14
CA TYR A 147 -9.29 -44.51 27.89
C TYR A 147 -9.60 -44.29 26.40
N GLU A 148 -9.03 -45.15 25.53
CA GLU A 148 -9.31 -45.07 24.10
C GLU A 148 -10.80 -45.42 23.84
N PRO A 149 -11.57 -44.53 23.18
CA PRO A 149 -12.96 -44.85 22.87
C PRO A 149 -13.04 -46.03 21.91
N PRO A 150 -14.03 -46.96 22.08
CA PRO A 150 -14.17 -48.10 21.21
C PRO A 150 -14.40 -47.69 19.75
N ALA A 151 -13.78 -48.46 18.83
CA ALA A 151 -13.89 -48.17 17.41
C ALA A 151 -15.39 -48.10 16.98
N PRO A 152 -15.75 -47.16 16.09
CA PRO A 152 -17.12 -47.06 15.62
C PRO A 152 -17.56 -48.35 14.95
N PRO A 153 -18.82 -48.80 15.15
CA PRO A 153 -19.31 -50.03 14.57
C PRO A 153 -19.18 -50.00 13.05
N THR A 154 -18.51 -51.00 12.48
CA THR A 154 -18.38 -51.18 11.04
C THR A 154 -19.80 -51.40 10.46
N ARG A 155 -20.27 -50.49 9.64
CA ARG A 155 -21.52 -50.68 8.90
C ARG A 155 -21.30 -51.86 7.96
N LEU A 156 -21.88 -53.02 8.29
CA LEU A 156 -22.06 -54.09 7.34
C LEU A 156 -23.12 -53.66 6.33
N ASN A 157 -22.72 -53.56 5.09
CA ASN A 157 -23.63 -53.40 3.95
C ASN A 157 -24.32 -54.70 3.65
#